data_e4d794a263a70216078ec92e59875527
#
_entry.id   e4d794a263a70216078ec92e59875527
#
_cell.length_a   1.000
_cell.length_b   1.000
_cell.length_c   1.000
_cell.angle_alpha   90.00
_cell.angle_beta   90.00
_cell.angle_gamma   90.00
#
_symmetry.space_group_name_H-M   'P 1'
#
loop_
_entity.id
_entity.type
_entity.pdbx_description
1 polymer ?
#
loop_
_entity_poly.entity_id
_entity_poly.type
_entity_poly.pdbx_seq_one_letter_code
_entity_poly.pdbx_strand_id
1 'polypeptide(L)'
;SVPFWFSRISVIFNTNLAKTVSGIFFTMESVAAFELAQKVSNAVRIPTNMLNQAVYPHIARTQDKRFVARFIWINILFAFVLSTVIFVVSPLLVSLFTGTKMPETISLMRIFCLYTFCTSITICLGSTTLVAFGHPKPFNNSVIYSTFVLVIVYLSLYWMNLFTIYNFALALILADVFVLFYRLYYCRLYRILIFEKS
;
A
#
# COMPACT_ATOMS: atom_id res chain seq x y z
N SER A 1 -15.06 -1.52 19.84
CA SER A 1 -16.02 -1.62 18.74
C SER A 1 -15.60 -2.70 17.76
N VAL A 2 -16.50 -3.63 17.48
CA VAL A 2 -16.31 -4.85 16.66
C VAL A 2 -15.71 -4.56 15.27
N PRO A 3 -16.08 -3.49 14.53
CA PRO A 3 -15.53 -3.23 13.18
C PRO A 3 -14.03 -2.93 13.15
N PHE A 4 -13.48 -2.36 14.20
CA PHE A 4 -12.06 -2.04 14.29
C PHE A 4 -11.20 -3.30 14.51
N TRP A 5 -11.75 -4.27 15.22
CA TRP A 5 -11.09 -5.56 15.47
C TRP A 5 -10.98 -6.36 14.17
N PHE A 6 -12.06 -6.41 13.39
CA PHE A 6 -12.07 -7.08 12.09
C PHE A 6 -11.07 -6.48 11.10
N SER A 7 -10.93 -5.15 11.05
CA SER A 7 -9.94 -4.54 10.17
C SER A 7 -8.50 -4.85 10.57
N ARG A 8 -8.19 -4.90 11.88
CA ARG A 8 -6.86 -5.33 12.35
C ARG A 8 -6.56 -6.79 12.04
N ILE A 9 -7.53 -7.68 12.24
CA ILE A 9 -7.39 -9.09 11.85
C ILE A 9 -7.14 -9.20 10.36
N SER A 10 -7.87 -8.46 9.53
CA SER A 10 -7.68 -8.46 8.07
C SER A 10 -6.28 -8.01 7.65
N VAL A 11 -5.71 -6.99 8.29
CA VAL A 11 -4.32 -6.56 8.02
C VAL A 11 -3.31 -7.64 8.37
N ILE A 12 -3.45 -8.25 9.57
CA ILE A 12 -2.57 -9.33 10.02
C ILE A 12 -2.73 -10.55 9.10
N PHE A 13 -3.97 -10.88 8.73
CA PHE A 13 -4.29 -11.97 7.83
C PHE A 13 -3.66 -11.76 6.45
N ASN A 14 -3.80 -10.58 5.84
CA ASN A 14 -3.19 -10.26 4.55
C ASN A 14 -1.67 -10.41 4.57
N THR A 15 -1.03 -9.91 5.64
CA THR A 15 0.44 -9.98 5.76
C THR A 15 0.93 -11.41 5.92
N ASN A 16 0.25 -12.21 6.75
CA ASN A 16 0.61 -13.61 6.97
C ASN A 16 0.20 -14.51 5.80
N LEU A 17 -0.96 -14.24 5.18
CA LEU A 17 -1.42 -14.97 4.00
C LEU A 17 -0.42 -14.84 2.85
N ALA A 18 0.07 -13.62 2.58
CA ALA A 18 1.08 -13.42 1.56
C ALA A 18 2.36 -14.23 1.84
N LYS A 19 2.84 -14.26 3.07
CA LYS A 19 4.02 -15.04 3.47
C LYS A 19 3.79 -16.55 3.39
N THR A 20 2.65 -17.02 3.91
CA THR A 20 2.32 -18.47 3.90
C THR A 20 2.15 -18.97 2.47
N VAL A 21 1.39 -18.27 1.66
CA VAL A 21 1.17 -18.64 0.26
C VAL A 21 2.48 -18.60 -0.52
N SER A 22 3.30 -17.57 -0.36
CA SER A 22 4.60 -17.52 -1.04
C SER A 22 5.51 -18.69 -0.63
N GLY A 23 5.53 -19.06 0.63
CA GLY A 23 6.35 -20.18 1.13
C GLY A 23 5.89 -21.57 0.65
N ILE A 24 4.60 -21.74 0.31
CA ILE A 24 4.07 -23.03 -0.18
C ILE A 24 4.31 -23.20 -1.70
N PHE A 25 4.18 -22.11 -2.46
CA PHE A 25 4.11 -22.18 -3.93
C PHE A 25 5.41 -21.80 -4.65
N PHE A 26 6.34 -21.09 -3.97
CA PHE A 26 7.56 -20.61 -4.60
C PHE A 26 8.82 -21.20 -3.98
N THR A 27 9.92 -21.13 -4.72
CA THR A 27 11.23 -21.55 -4.23
C THR A 27 11.71 -20.63 -3.10
N MET A 28 12.57 -21.16 -2.21
CA MET A 28 13.15 -20.38 -1.10
C MET A 28 13.87 -19.10 -1.60
N GLU A 29 14.49 -19.17 -2.77
CA GLU A 29 15.20 -18.05 -3.39
C GLU A 29 14.21 -16.94 -3.80
N SER A 30 13.13 -17.29 -4.49
CA SER A 30 12.07 -16.35 -4.89
C SER A 30 11.36 -15.74 -3.68
N VAL A 31 11.13 -16.53 -2.63
CA VAL A 31 10.55 -16.04 -1.37
C VAL A 31 11.49 -15.05 -0.70
N ALA A 32 12.80 -15.35 -0.64
CA ALA A 32 13.79 -14.44 -0.07
C ALA A 32 13.87 -13.12 -0.85
N ALA A 33 13.83 -13.18 -2.19
CA ALA A 33 13.78 -12.01 -3.06
C ALA A 33 12.53 -11.15 -2.80
N PHE A 34 11.37 -11.79 -2.68
CA PHE A 34 10.11 -11.13 -2.37
C PHE A 34 10.14 -10.46 -0.98
N GLU A 35 10.61 -11.17 0.04
CA GLU A 35 10.71 -10.62 1.40
C GLU A 35 11.69 -9.45 1.48
N LEU A 36 12.82 -9.52 0.78
CA LEU A 36 13.78 -8.41 0.72
C LEU A 36 13.13 -7.17 0.09
N ALA A 37 12.46 -7.33 -1.05
CA ALA A 37 11.74 -6.24 -1.71
C ALA A 37 10.65 -5.65 -0.81
N GLN A 38 9.91 -6.49 -0.09
CA GLN A 38 8.88 -6.06 0.86
C GLN A 38 9.47 -5.31 2.06
N LYS A 39 10.61 -5.77 2.62
CA LYS A 39 11.29 -5.11 3.73
C LYS A 39 11.78 -3.71 3.34
N VAL A 40 12.39 -3.59 2.16
CA VAL A 40 12.82 -2.29 1.62
C VAL A 40 11.62 -1.37 1.41
N SER A 41 10.55 -1.86 0.79
CA SER A 41 9.30 -1.12 0.62
C SER A 41 8.73 -0.62 1.95
N ASN A 42 8.72 -1.46 2.98
CA ASN A 42 8.25 -1.09 4.32
C ASN A 42 9.12 0.00 4.95
N ALA A 43 10.45 -0.11 4.84
CA ALA A 43 11.38 0.89 5.36
C ALA A 43 11.17 2.27 4.71
N VAL A 44 10.95 2.28 3.40
CA VAL A 44 10.71 3.51 2.63
C VAL A 44 9.41 4.19 2.98
N ARG A 45 8.41 3.44 3.41
CA ARG A 45 7.14 4.01 3.87
C ARG A 45 7.20 4.65 5.25
N ILE A 46 8.27 4.42 6.03
CA ILE A 46 8.40 5.00 7.38
C ILE A 46 8.30 6.52 7.36
N PRO A 47 9.06 7.29 6.55
CA PRO A 47 8.96 8.73 6.50
C PRO A 47 7.56 9.23 6.12
N THR A 48 6.93 8.58 5.13
CA THR A 48 5.57 8.92 4.72
C THR A 48 4.54 8.67 5.84
N ASN A 49 4.69 7.57 6.57
CA ASN A 49 3.83 7.25 7.70
C ASN A 49 4.02 8.24 8.86
N MET A 50 5.26 8.64 9.16
CA MET A 50 5.57 9.65 10.17
C MET A 50 4.94 11.00 9.81
N LEU A 51 5.02 11.41 8.53
CA LEU A 51 4.40 12.63 8.04
C LEU A 51 2.87 12.58 8.22
N ASN A 52 2.24 11.46 7.86
CA ASN A 52 0.80 11.26 8.04
C ASN A 52 0.40 11.30 9.52
N GLN A 53 1.17 10.68 10.41
CA GLN A 53 0.90 10.68 11.84
C GLN A 53 1.06 12.08 12.48
N ALA A 54 2.08 12.83 12.04
CA ALA A 54 2.31 14.20 12.56
C ALA A 54 1.18 15.16 12.17
N VAL A 55 0.61 15.00 10.97
CA VAL A 55 -0.43 15.89 10.45
C VAL A 55 -1.83 15.47 10.91
N TYR A 56 -2.04 14.21 11.24
CA TYR A 56 -3.33 13.66 11.66
C TYR A 56 -4.03 14.47 12.79
N PRO A 57 -3.36 14.82 13.91
CA PRO A 57 -4.02 15.57 14.99
C PRO A 57 -4.49 16.96 14.57
N HIS A 58 -3.73 17.62 13.69
CA HIS A 58 -4.10 18.93 13.15
C HIS A 58 -5.36 18.82 12.30
N ILE A 59 -5.40 17.86 11.37
CA ILE A 59 -6.57 17.63 10.51
C ILE A 59 -7.80 17.25 11.34
N ALA A 60 -7.65 16.39 12.34
CA ALA A 60 -8.74 15.96 13.20
C ALA A 60 -9.37 17.10 14.01
N ARG A 61 -8.54 18.10 14.38
CA ARG A 61 -9.01 19.29 15.13
C ARG A 61 -9.63 20.35 14.24
N THR A 62 -9.00 20.65 13.11
CA THR A 62 -9.38 21.80 12.26
C THR A 62 -10.40 21.42 11.19
N GLN A 63 -10.38 20.17 10.72
CA GLN A 63 -11.19 19.67 9.61
C GLN A 63 -11.14 20.59 8.36
N ASP A 64 -10.00 21.29 8.17
CA ASP A 64 -9.81 22.20 7.06
C ASP A 64 -9.58 21.42 5.76
N LYS A 65 -10.58 21.45 4.90
CA LYS A 65 -10.58 20.75 3.61
C LYS A 65 -9.50 21.28 2.65
N ARG A 66 -9.20 22.59 2.70
CA ARG A 66 -8.15 23.18 1.86
C ARG A 66 -6.77 22.72 2.27
N PHE A 67 -6.53 22.65 3.57
CA PHE A 67 -5.29 22.11 4.12
C PHE A 67 -5.13 20.64 3.73
N VAL A 68 -6.17 19.82 3.88
CA VAL A 68 -6.16 18.40 3.51
C VAL A 68 -5.86 18.21 2.03
N ALA A 69 -6.48 18.98 1.15
CA ALA A 69 -6.22 18.88 -0.30
C ALA A 69 -4.74 19.18 -0.63
N ARG A 70 -4.16 20.24 -0.03
CA ARG A 70 -2.72 20.55 -0.18
C ARG A 70 -1.83 19.44 0.38
N PHE A 71 -2.18 18.93 1.54
CA PHE A 71 -1.43 17.85 2.19
C PHE A 71 -1.41 16.57 1.35
N ILE A 72 -2.54 16.20 0.74
CA ILE A 72 -2.62 15.04 -0.17
C ILE A 72 -1.66 15.22 -1.35
N TRP A 73 -1.61 16.41 -1.97
CA TRP A 73 -0.67 16.69 -3.05
C TRP A 73 0.79 16.60 -2.60
N ILE A 74 1.13 17.15 -1.43
CA ILE A 74 2.47 17.04 -0.85
C ILE A 74 2.82 15.57 -0.59
N ASN A 75 1.88 14.79 -0.05
CA ASN A 75 2.07 13.36 0.21
C ASN A 75 2.30 12.56 -1.07
N ILE A 76 1.52 12.84 -2.13
CA ILE A 76 1.69 12.22 -3.46
C ILE A 76 3.08 12.53 -4.03
N LEU A 77 3.48 13.81 -4.01
CA LEU A 77 4.78 14.22 -4.52
C LEU A 77 5.92 13.55 -3.72
N PHE A 78 5.82 13.55 -2.40
CA PHE A 78 6.80 12.93 -1.53
C PHE A 78 6.90 11.42 -1.75
N ALA A 79 5.76 10.73 -1.84
CA ALA A 79 5.71 9.30 -2.15
C ALA A 79 6.28 8.99 -3.54
N PHE A 80 6.03 9.85 -4.53
CA PHE A 80 6.57 9.71 -5.87
C PHE A 80 8.10 9.83 -5.89
N VAL A 81 8.64 10.86 -5.23
CA VAL A 81 10.09 11.06 -5.12
C VAL A 81 10.75 9.86 -4.45
N LEU A 82 10.24 9.41 -3.30
CA LEU A 82 10.78 8.25 -2.59
C LEU A 82 10.75 6.97 -3.45
N SER A 83 9.62 6.71 -4.12
CA SER A 83 9.48 5.54 -5.00
C SER A 83 10.44 5.61 -6.18
N THR A 84 10.64 6.79 -6.78
CA THR A 84 11.57 6.99 -7.88
C THR A 84 13.02 6.79 -7.44
N VAL A 85 13.40 7.32 -6.27
CA VAL A 85 14.75 7.11 -5.71
C VAL A 85 15.04 5.62 -5.57
N ILE A 86 14.12 4.84 -5.00
CA ILE A 86 14.34 3.40 -4.84
C ILE A 86 14.35 2.67 -6.16
N PHE A 87 13.49 3.05 -7.09
CA PHE A 87 13.49 2.46 -8.42
C PHE A 87 14.87 2.57 -9.10
N VAL A 88 15.50 3.75 -8.98
CA VAL A 88 16.84 4.01 -9.54
C VAL A 88 17.92 3.29 -8.74
N VAL A 89 17.84 3.31 -7.40
CA VAL A 89 18.86 2.74 -6.50
C VAL A 89 18.69 1.23 -6.30
N SER A 90 17.59 0.64 -6.80
CA SER A 90 17.28 -0.80 -6.61
C SER A 90 18.43 -1.75 -6.98
N PRO A 91 19.22 -1.58 -8.09
CA PRO A 91 20.32 -2.47 -8.39
C PRO A 91 21.45 -2.39 -7.36
N LEU A 92 21.71 -1.18 -6.86
CA LEU A 92 22.73 -0.93 -5.83
C LEU A 92 22.29 -1.58 -4.50
N LEU A 93 21.05 -1.37 -4.09
CA LEU A 93 20.52 -1.96 -2.86
C LEU A 93 20.59 -3.49 -2.90
N VAL A 94 20.16 -4.10 -4.02
CA VAL A 94 20.23 -5.55 -4.16
C VAL A 94 21.66 -6.05 -4.07
N SER A 95 22.59 -5.43 -4.79
CA SER A 95 24.01 -5.84 -4.71
C SER A 95 24.61 -5.70 -3.32
N LEU A 96 24.19 -4.68 -2.56
CA LEU A 96 24.67 -4.42 -1.20
C LEU A 96 24.14 -5.46 -0.19
N PHE A 97 22.88 -5.89 -0.34
CA PHE A 97 22.26 -6.86 0.58
C PHE A 97 22.56 -8.33 0.24
N THR A 98 22.73 -8.64 -1.03
CA THR A 98 22.91 -10.03 -1.50
C THR A 98 24.33 -10.37 -1.90
N GLY A 99 25.21 -9.35 -2.04
CA GLY A 99 26.57 -9.52 -2.55
C GLY A 99 26.64 -9.89 -4.04
N THR A 100 25.50 -10.12 -4.69
CA THR A 100 25.39 -10.55 -6.11
C THR A 100 24.31 -9.76 -6.83
N LYS A 101 24.40 -9.70 -8.16
CA LYS A 101 23.35 -9.11 -8.99
C LYS A 101 22.26 -10.16 -9.24
N MET A 102 21.18 -10.13 -8.45
CA MET A 102 20.01 -11.01 -8.64
C MET A 102 18.93 -10.26 -9.45
N PRO A 103 18.76 -10.55 -10.74
CA PRO A 103 17.82 -9.81 -11.60
C PRO A 103 16.36 -9.97 -11.16
N GLU A 104 16.01 -11.12 -10.60
CA GLU A 104 14.68 -11.38 -10.05
C GLU A 104 14.35 -10.42 -8.89
N THR A 105 15.29 -10.28 -7.95
CA THR A 105 15.14 -9.38 -6.80
C THR A 105 15.02 -7.92 -7.23
N ILE A 106 15.80 -7.50 -8.24
CA ILE A 106 15.72 -6.13 -8.79
C ILE A 106 14.34 -5.89 -9.41
N SER A 107 13.83 -6.85 -10.17
CA SER A 107 12.51 -6.75 -10.80
C SER A 107 11.38 -6.69 -9.77
N LEU A 108 11.43 -7.53 -8.75
CA LEU A 108 10.49 -7.48 -7.63
C LEU A 108 10.56 -6.15 -6.87
N MET A 109 11.76 -5.65 -6.61
CA MET A 109 11.94 -4.37 -5.93
C MET A 109 11.32 -3.21 -6.72
N ARG A 110 11.43 -3.22 -8.05
CA ARG A 110 10.77 -2.24 -8.93
C ARG A 110 9.24 -2.34 -8.90
N ILE A 111 8.70 -3.55 -8.85
CA ILE A 111 7.25 -3.75 -8.65
C ILE A 111 6.83 -3.20 -7.28
N PHE A 112 7.61 -3.45 -6.24
CA PHE A 112 7.34 -2.93 -4.90
C PHE A 112 7.47 -1.40 -4.78
N CYS A 113 8.21 -0.72 -5.68
CA CYS A 113 8.20 0.74 -5.76
C CYS A 113 6.80 1.26 -6.11
N LEU A 114 6.13 0.64 -7.09
CA LEU A 114 4.75 1.00 -7.44
C LEU A 114 3.77 0.68 -6.30
N TYR A 115 3.92 -0.47 -5.65
CA TYR A 115 3.16 -0.82 -4.45
C TYR A 115 3.33 0.22 -3.35
N THR A 116 4.58 0.65 -3.06
CA THR A 116 4.89 1.68 -2.05
C THR A 116 4.20 3.00 -2.35
N PHE A 117 4.22 3.41 -3.61
CA PHE A 117 3.54 4.63 -4.07
C PHE A 117 2.03 4.56 -3.84
N CYS A 118 1.38 3.50 -4.32
CA CYS A 118 -0.07 3.30 -4.14
C CYS A 118 -0.45 3.24 -2.65
N THR A 119 0.29 2.46 -1.85
CA THR A 119 0.02 2.30 -0.42
C THR A 119 0.18 3.63 0.34
N SER A 120 1.16 4.45 0.00
CA SER A 120 1.35 5.76 0.64
C SER A 120 0.15 6.69 0.43
N ILE A 121 -0.41 6.69 -0.78
CA ILE A 121 -1.61 7.47 -1.09
C ILE A 121 -2.84 6.89 -0.37
N THR A 122 -3.00 5.56 -0.37
CA THR A 122 -4.14 4.92 0.32
C THR A 122 -4.11 5.15 1.82
N ILE A 123 -2.94 5.18 2.46
CA ILE A 123 -2.80 5.52 3.89
C ILE A 123 -3.22 6.97 4.12
N CYS A 124 -2.75 7.91 3.32
CA CYS A 124 -3.12 9.32 3.43
C CYS A 124 -4.63 9.54 3.31
N LEU A 125 -5.28 8.94 2.31
CA LEU A 125 -6.72 9.04 2.11
C LEU A 125 -7.51 8.32 3.22
N GLY A 126 -6.97 7.24 3.75
CA GLY A 126 -7.64 6.42 4.76
C GLY A 126 -7.52 6.98 6.17
N SER A 127 -6.36 6.77 6.79
CA SER A 127 -6.16 7.13 8.21
C SER A 127 -6.14 8.64 8.42
N THR A 128 -5.45 9.38 7.55
CA THR A 128 -5.22 10.82 7.74
C THR A 128 -6.41 11.66 7.25
N THR A 129 -7.20 11.16 6.30
CA THR A 129 -8.34 11.90 5.77
C THR A 129 -9.67 11.35 6.30
N LEU A 130 -10.10 10.14 5.91
CA LEU A 130 -11.41 9.60 6.27
C LEU A 130 -11.59 9.44 7.78
N VAL A 131 -10.58 8.91 8.49
CA VAL A 131 -10.68 8.71 9.94
C VAL A 131 -10.65 10.04 10.69
N ALA A 132 -9.82 11.00 10.27
CA ALA A 132 -9.75 12.34 10.90
C ALA A 132 -11.05 13.13 10.75
N PHE A 133 -11.81 12.91 9.66
CA PHE A 133 -13.14 13.51 9.47
C PHE A 133 -14.28 12.71 10.14
N GLY A 134 -13.97 11.72 10.98
CA GLY A 134 -14.97 10.96 11.73
C GLY A 134 -15.66 9.86 10.94
N HIS A 135 -15.11 9.44 9.80
CA HIS A 135 -15.63 8.36 8.96
C HIS A 135 -14.75 7.10 8.97
N PRO A 136 -14.61 6.39 10.12
CA PRO A 136 -13.78 5.19 10.21
C PRO A 136 -14.40 3.97 9.51
N LYS A 137 -15.73 3.95 9.29
CA LYS A 137 -16.42 2.81 8.66
C LYS A 137 -15.91 2.52 7.24
N PRO A 138 -15.87 3.50 6.29
CA PRO A 138 -15.33 3.27 4.96
C PRO A 138 -13.85 2.84 4.97
N PHE A 139 -13.06 3.39 5.88
CA PHE A 139 -11.66 2.97 6.06
C PHE A 139 -11.57 1.49 6.42
N ASN A 140 -12.30 1.04 7.44
CA ASN A 140 -12.29 -0.36 7.88
C ASN A 140 -12.84 -1.29 6.79
N ASN A 141 -13.94 -0.92 6.15
CA ASN A 141 -14.53 -1.71 5.08
C ASN A 141 -13.58 -1.86 3.88
N SER A 142 -12.83 -0.80 3.52
CA SER A 142 -11.85 -0.87 2.44
C SER A 142 -10.78 -1.94 2.67
N VAL A 143 -10.34 -2.12 3.93
CA VAL A 143 -9.36 -3.14 4.31
C VAL A 143 -9.95 -4.54 4.19
N ILE A 144 -11.19 -4.73 4.65
CA ILE A 144 -11.88 -6.02 4.56
C ILE A 144 -12.09 -6.40 3.08
N TYR A 145 -12.60 -5.48 2.27
CA TYR A 145 -12.84 -5.75 0.85
C TYR A 145 -11.54 -5.99 0.08
N SER A 146 -10.44 -5.32 0.44
CA SER A 146 -9.13 -5.59 -0.19
C SER A 146 -8.65 -7.02 0.06
N THR A 147 -8.95 -7.58 1.24
CA THR A 147 -8.64 -8.98 1.55
C THR A 147 -9.39 -9.93 0.62
N PHE A 148 -10.70 -9.69 0.42
CA PHE A 148 -11.49 -10.51 -0.51
C PHE A 148 -10.99 -10.38 -1.95
N VAL A 149 -10.69 -9.16 -2.40
CA VAL A 149 -10.11 -8.93 -3.74
C VAL A 149 -8.80 -9.68 -3.90
N LEU A 150 -7.91 -9.61 -2.90
CA LEU A 150 -6.62 -10.30 -2.93
C LEU A 150 -6.78 -11.82 -3.04
N VAL A 151 -7.68 -12.41 -2.23
CA VAL A 151 -7.96 -13.85 -2.27
C VAL A 151 -8.53 -14.26 -3.63
N ILE A 152 -9.49 -13.49 -4.18
CA ILE A 152 -10.07 -13.77 -5.50
C ILE A 152 -8.99 -13.71 -6.59
N VAL A 153 -8.11 -12.70 -6.56
CA VAL A 153 -7.02 -12.56 -7.53
C VAL A 153 -6.05 -13.74 -7.41
N TYR A 154 -5.66 -14.16 -6.21
CA TYR A 154 -4.79 -15.32 -6.02
C TYR A 154 -5.41 -16.62 -6.53
N LEU A 155 -6.70 -16.85 -6.27
CA LEU A 155 -7.41 -18.01 -6.78
C LEU A 155 -7.51 -18.00 -8.31
N SER A 156 -7.77 -16.84 -8.92
CA SER A 156 -7.83 -16.70 -10.38
C SER A 156 -6.47 -16.95 -11.03
N LEU A 157 -5.39 -16.43 -10.47
CA LEU A 157 -4.02 -16.67 -10.93
C LEU A 157 -3.65 -18.15 -10.85
N TYR A 158 -4.06 -18.81 -9.77
CA TYR A 158 -3.83 -20.24 -9.61
C TYR A 158 -4.59 -21.06 -10.68
N TRP A 159 -5.85 -20.75 -10.91
CA TRP A 159 -6.67 -21.44 -11.90
C TRP A 159 -6.19 -21.23 -13.34
N MET A 160 -5.66 -20.04 -13.65
CA MET A 160 -5.11 -19.71 -14.97
C MET A 160 -3.68 -20.25 -15.19
N ASN A 161 -3.09 -20.98 -14.23
CA ASN A 161 -1.68 -21.41 -14.25
C ASN A 161 -0.68 -20.26 -14.44
N LEU A 162 -1.04 -19.04 -14.04
CA LEU A 162 -0.21 -17.83 -14.08
C LEU A 162 0.36 -17.47 -12.72
N PHE A 163 0.47 -18.44 -11.80
CA PHE A 163 0.91 -18.21 -10.43
C PHE A 163 2.43 -18.11 -10.35
N THR A 164 2.95 -16.94 -10.71
CA THR A 164 4.37 -16.58 -10.63
C THR A 164 4.59 -15.58 -9.51
N ILE A 165 5.82 -15.49 -8.99
CA ILE A 165 6.15 -14.55 -7.90
C ILE A 165 5.91 -13.09 -8.31
N TYR A 166 6.07 -12.75 -9.60
CA TYR A 166 5.79 -11.43 -10.15
C TYR A 166 4.28 -11.13 -10.15
N ASN A 167 3.47 -12.07 -10.63
CA ASN A 167 2.00 -11.92 -10.64
C ASN A 167 1.45 -11.88 -9.20
N PHE A 168 2.07 -12.63 -8.31
CA PHE A 168 1.76 -12.58 -6.88
C PHE A 168 2.03 -11.20 -6.27
N ALA A 169 3.17 -10.58 -6.61
CA ALA A 169 3.47 -9.20 -6.20
C ALA A 169 2.54 -8.18 -6.85
N LEU A 170 2.17 -8.36 -8.13
CA LEU A 170 1.22 -7.48 -8.82
C LEU A 170 -0.19 -7.56 -8.23
N ALA A 171 -0.62 -8.70 -7.71
CA ALA A 171 -1.91 -8.85 -7.04
C ALA A 171 -2.04 -7.93 -5.81
N LEU A 172 -0.95 -7.70 -5.07
CA LEU A 172 -0.92 -6.73 -3.96
C LEU A 172 -1.20 -5.31 -4.46
N ILE A 173 -0.62 -4.94 -5.60
CA ILE A 173 -0.85 -3.62 -6.22
C ILE A 173 -2.30 -3.48 -6.65
N LEU A 174 -2.88 -4.52 -7.27
CA LEU A 174 -4.30 -4.51 -7.68
C LEU A 174 -5.23 -4.33 -6.48
N ALA A 175 -4.95 -5.01 -5.37
CA ALA A 175 -5.73 -4.85 -4.15
C ALA A 175 -5.61 -3.42 -3.59
N ASP A 176 -4.41 -2.81 -3.60
CA ASP A 176 -4.19 -1.44 -3.15
C ASP A 176 -4.84 -0.40 -4.08
N VAL A 177 -4.81 -0.62 -5.39
CA VAL A 177 -5.49 0.22 -6.38
C VAL A 177 -7.01 0.18 -6.15
N PHE A 178 -7.58 -0.98 -5.86
CA PHE A 178 -8.98 -1.10 -5.47
C PHE A 178 -9.27 -0.25 -4.21
N VAL A 179 -8.45 -0.38 -3.16
CA VAL A 179 -8.58 0.43 -1.93
C VAL A 179 -8.49 1.93 -2.24
N LEU A 180 -7.59 2.33 -3.14
CA LEU A 180 -7.42 3.73 -3.55
C LEU A 180 -8.70 4.28 -4.16
N PHE A 181 -9.28 3.58 -5.14
CA PHE A 181 -10.53 4.01 -5.78
C PHE A 181 -11.70 4.02 -4.78
N TYR A 182 -11.80 3.01 -3.94
CA TYR A 182 -12.82 2.94 -2.91
C TYR A 182 -12.74 4.13 -1.94
N ARG A 183 -11.55 4.45 -1.43
CA ARG A 183 -11.35 5.58 -0.51
C ARG A 183 -11.55 6.93 -1.19
N LEU A 184 -11.11 7.08 -2.44
CA LEU A 184 -11.37 8.28 -3.24
C LEU A 184 -12.87 8.52 -3.43
N TYR A 185 -13.62 7.45 -3.74
CA TYR A 185 -15.08 7.52 -3.87
C TYR A 185 -15.73 8.06 -2.60
N TYR A 186 -15.38 7.51 -1.43
CA TYR A 186 -15.93 7.98 -0.16
C TYR A 186 -15.45 9.38 0.23
N CYS A 187 -14.21 9.75 -0.06
CA CYS A 187 -13.73 11.12 0.14
C CYS A 187 -14.51 12.14 -0.69
N ARG A 188 -14.92 11.76 -1.91
CA ARG A 188 -15.80 12.58 -2.76
C ARG A 188 -17.23 12.61 -2.23
N LEU A 189 -17.78 11.46 -1.85
CA LEU A 189 -19.14 11.34 -1.33
C LEU A 189 -19.36 12.22 -0.08
N TYR A 190 -18.37 12.24 0.82
CA TYR A 190 -18.40 13.08 2.03
C TYR A 190 -17.96 14.52 1.78
N ARG A 191 -17.72 14.91 0.51
CA ARG A 191 -17.27 16.24 0.10
C ARG A 191 -16.04 16.73 0.88
N ILE A 192 -15.13 15.82 1.23
CA ILE A 192 -13.87 16.17 1.91
C ILE A 192 -12.88 16.75 0.91
N LEU A 193 -12.82 16.18 -0.31
CA LEU A 193 -12.01 16.68 -1.41
C LEU A 193 -12.84 17.69 -2.22
N ILE A 194 -12.58 18.97 -1.97
CA ILE A 194 -13.16 20.03 -2.80
C ILE A 194 -12.26 20.18 -4.03
N PHE A 195 -12.61 19.50 -5.13
CA PHE A 195 -12.09 19.81 -6.46
C PHE A 195 -12.98 20.83 -7.18
N GLU A 196 -13.94 21.46 -6.52
CA GLU A 196 -14.71 22.53 -7.12
C GLU A 196 -13.86 23.82 -7.17
N LYS A 197 -13.59 24.25 -8.39
CA LYS A 197 -13.21 25.63 -8.69
C LYS A 197 -14.34 26.53 -8.19
N SER A 198 -14.06 27.37 -7.19
CA SER A 198 -14.84 28.59 -6.98
C SER A 198 -14.48 29.59 -8.07
#